data_c28f83105d637f781e55e81b2de23405
#
_entry.id   c28f83105d637f781e55e81b2de23405
#
_cell.length_a   1.000
_cell.length_b   1.000
_cell.length_c   1.000
_cell.angle_alpha   90.00
_cell.angle_beta   90.00
_cell.angle_gamma   90.00
#
_symmetry.space_group_name_H-M   'P 1'
#
loop_
_entity.id
_entity.type
_entity.pdbx_description
1 polymer ?
#
loop_
_entity_poly.entity_id
_entity_poly.type
_entity_poly.pdbx_seq_one_letter_code
_entity_poly.pdbx_strand_id
1 'polypeptide(L)'
;MDNKEILKTIRWNPLMETGKGYYQDGNNLLLDRRLNEILKAAHTVKERKKYLDIGCRDGFLTHLISKETGNPLTFGIDLVDTGEAQKKGINTLIFDLEQKCNIPFKDCSFDLISCNEVLEHIRDTEFLLEEIRRLLNDDGYLILTIPRLDSFLCSFLLLMGYQPVWVECSIKNRYGGLTGDGMITGHVSYFTKKAIEEMLHAYKFRVASFAQVSVVSQWMLDQYILGRKLSLLKKILCKLFDIIPFKQDTCIFLIKKEKC
;
A
#
# COMPACT_ATOMS: atom_id res chain seq x y z
N MET A 1 17.24 19.06 7.13
CA MET A 1 17.70 17.66 7.03
C MET A 1 17.26 17.16 5.66
N ASP A 2 18.19 16.62 4.90
CA ASP A 2 17.89 16.01 3.60
C ASP A 2 16.98 14.80 3.80
N ASN A 3 15.97 14.62 2.93
CA ASN A 3 15.07 13.47 2.98
C ASN A 3 15.82 12.12 3.02
N LYS A 4 17.00 12.04 2.41
CA LYS A 4 17.90 10.88 2.50
C LYS A 4 18.44 10.60 3.91
N GLU A 5 18.63 11.63 4.73
CA GLU A 5 19.03 11.46 6.13
C GLU A 5 17.87 11.01 7.01
N ILE A 6 16.67 11.53 6.73
CA ILE A 6 15.44 11.10 7.43
C ILE A 6 15.17 9.62 7.15
N LEU A 7 15.32 9.18 5.89
CA LEU A 7 15.13 7.77 5.52
C LEU A 7 16.21 6.85 6.12
N LYS A 8 17.45 7.33 6.34
CA LYS A 8 18.50 6.57 7.05
C LYS A 8 18.23 6.45 8.55
N THR A 9 17.49 7.39 9.15
CA THR A 9 17.13 7.36 10.58
C THR A 9 15.87 6.56 10.87
N ILE A 10 15.03 6.30 9.87
CA ILE A 10 13.94 5.33 9.98
C ILE A 10 14.61 3.96 10.11
N ARG A 11 14.49 3.34 11.29
CA ARG A 11 14.87 1.94 11.49
C ARG A 11 13.92 1.08 10.65
N TRP A 12 14.30 0.85 9.40
CA TRP A 12 13.63 -0.14 8.56
C TRP A 12 13.62 -1.48 9.29
N ASN A 13 12.46 -2.10 9.38
CA ASN A 13 12.36 -3.45 9.89
C ASN A 13 13.33 -4.34 9.07
N PRO A 14 14.23 -5.11 9.71
CA PRO A 14 15.08 -6.08 9.00
C PRO A 14 14.29 -7.03 8.11
N LEU A 15 13.01 -7.31 8.44
CA LEU A 15 12.08 -8.05 7.60
C LEU A 15 11.73 -7.31 6.30
N MET A 16 11.89 -5.98 6.25
CA MET A 16 11.75 -5.19 5.04
C MET A 16 13.03 -5.18 4.19
N GLU A 17 14.23 -5.28 4.79
CA GLU A 17 15.49 -5.32 4.06
C GLU A 17 15.68 -6.61 3.26
N THR A 18 15.11 -7.71 3.69
CA THR A 18 15.30 -9.02 3.05
C THR A 18 14.32 -9.34 1.93
N GLY A 19 13.33 -8.49 1.68
CA GLY A 19 12.25 -8.77 0.72
C GLY A 19 11.38 -9.98 1.06
N LYS A 20 11.83 -10.77 2.04
CA LYS A 20 11.19 -12.03 2.44
C LYS A 20 10.04 -11.87 3.43
N GLY A 21 9.95 -10.70 4.08
CA GLY A 21 9.08 -10.55 5.24
C GLY A 21 7.62 -10.30 4.94
N TYR A 22 7.29 -9.73 3.78
CA TYR A 22 5.91 -9.30 3.52
C TYR A 22 5.08 -10.33 2.76
N TYR A 23 5.69 -11.18 1.92
CA TYR A 23 4.96 -12.07 1.02
C TYR A 23 5.47 -13.51 0.98
N GLN A 24 6.53 -13.87 1.72
CA GLN A 24 7.15 -15.21 1.61
C GLN A 24 6.88 -16.17 2.78
N ASP A 25 6.26 -15.71 3.87
CA ASP A 25 5.81 -16.62 4.92
C ASP A 25 4.47 -17.23 4.52
N GLY A 26 4.50 -18.39 3.89
CA GLY A 26 3.32 -19.22 3.58
C GLY A 26 2.47 -19.62 4.79
N ASN A 27 2.71 -19.01 5.93
CA ASN A 27 1.92 -19.10 7.16
C ASN A 27 1.18 -17.81 7.52
N ASN A 28 1.30 -16.73 6.73
CA ASN A 28 0.67 -15.45 7.04
C ASN A 28 -0.60 -15.24 6.18
N LEU A 29 -1.69 -15.85 6.63
CA LEU A 29 -2.99 -15.91 5.96
C LEU A 29 -3.56 -14.54 5.53
N LEU A 30 -3.07 -13.44 6.08
CA LEU A 30 -3.59 -12.09 5.83
C LEU A 30 -2.84 -11.34 4.76
N LEU A 31 -1.54 -11.52 4.70
CA LEU A 31 -0.75 -11.05 3.57
C LEU A 31 -1.27 -11.72 2.31
N ASP A 32 -1.64 -13.00 2.40
CA ASP A 32 -2.32 -13.73 1.35
C ASP A 32 -3.65 -13.09 0.96
N ARG A 33 -4.42 -12.55 1.89
CA ARG A 33 -5.70 -11.87 1.59
C ARG A 33 -5.51 -10.55 0.86
N ARG A 34 -4.61 -9.67 1.33
CA ARG A 34 -4.31 -8.41 0.64
C ARG A 34 -3.80 -8.68 -0.76
N LEU A 35 -2.83 -9.59 -0.88
CA LEU A 35 -2.29 -10.01 -2.16
C LEU A 35 -3.40 -10.56 -3.08
N ASN A 36 -4.26 -11.43 -2.56
CA ASN A 36 -5.36 -12.00 -3.34
C ASN A 36 -6.33 -10.93 -3.85
N GLU A 37 -6.69 -9.92 -3.04
CA GLU A 37 -7.58 -8.84 -3.49
C GLU A 37 -6.89 -7.93 -4.53
N ILE A 38 -5.60 -7.64 -4.39
CA ILE A 38 -4.81 -6.93 -5.40
C ILE A 38 -4.78 -7.72 -6.72
N LEU A 39 -4.51 -9.02 -6.66
CA LEU A 39 -4.46 -9.87 -7.85
C LEU A 39 -5.85 -10.05 -8.49
N LYS A 40 -6.93 -10.08 -7.72
CA LYS A 40 -8.30 -10.01 -8.27
C LYS A 40 -8.55 -8.71 -9.03
N ALA A 41 -8.14 -7.58 -8.46
CA ALA A 41 -8.24 -6.29 -9.16
C ALA A 41 -7.41 -6.31 -10.46
N ALA A 42 -6.18 -6.82 -10.42
CA ALA A 42 -5.32 -6.99 -11.59
C ALA A 42 -5.97 -7.90 -12.65
N HIS A 43 -6.57 -9.01 -12.21
CA HIS A 43 -7.26 -9.96 -13.09
C HIS A 43 -8.40 -9.32 -13.91
N THR A 44 -9.10 -8.34 -13.35
CA THR A 44 -10.20 -7.64 -14.05
C THR A 44 -9.72 -6.74 -15.18
N VAL A 45 -8.42 -6.41 -15.20
CA VAL A 45 -7.80 -5.48 -16.16
C VAL A 45 -6.75 -6.18 -17.04
N LYS A 46 -7.04 -7.39 -17.48
CA LYS A 46 -6.17 -8.20 -18.35
C LYS A 46 -5.84 -7.53 -19.69
N GLU A 47 -4.85 -8.10 -20.38
CA GLU A 47 -4.44 -7.72 -21.73
C GLU A 47 -3.94 -6.27 -21.83
N ARG A 48 -3.18 -5.83 -20.81
CA ARG A 48 -2.51 -4.54 -20.83
C ARG A 48 -1.16 -4.63 -21.52
N LYS A 49 -0.77 -3.57 -22.24
CA LYS A 49 0.49 -3.53 -23.00
C LYS A 49 1.63 -2.98 -22.16
N LYS A 50 1.35 -1.98 -21.31
CA LYS A 50 2.36 -1.31 -20.47
C LYS A 50 1.84 -1.12 -19.06
N TYR A 51 2.67 -1.53 -18.11
CA TYR A 51 2.40 -1.45 -16.70
C TYR A 51 3.53 -0.71 -15.96
N LEU A 52 3.19 0.21 -15.06
CA LEU A 52 4.09 0.89 -14.15
C LEU A 52 3.71 0.58 -12.69
N ASP A 53 4.70 0.17 -11.90
CA ASP A 53 4.55 0.06 -10.45
C ASP A 53 5.30 1.20 -9.76
N ILE A 54 4.58 2.00 -8.99
CA ILE A 54 5.11 3.08 -8.16
C ILE A 54 5.36 2.51 -6.77
N GLY A 55 6.64 2.50 -6.33
CA GLY A 55 7.08 1.82 -5.13
C GLY A 55 7.33 0.33 -5.34
N CYS A 56 8.04 -0.03 -6.41
CA CYS A 56 8.20 -1.42 -6.87
C CYS A 56 9.15 -2.27 -5.98
N ARG A 57 10.01 -1.65 -5.18
CA ARG A 57 10.99 -2.31 -4.29
C ARG A 57 11.75 -3.46 -4.97
N ASP A 58 11.63 -4.67 -4.43
CA ASP A 58 12.24 -5.91 -4.95
C ASP A 58 11.49 -6.50 -6.16
N GLY A 59 10.40 -5.88 -6.61
CA GLY A 59 9.59 -6.28 -7.75
C GLY A 59 8.74 -7.52 -7.53
N PHE A 60 8.58 -8.02 -6.30
CA PHE A 60 7.79 -9.23 -6.07
C PHE A 60 6.31 -9.03 -6.43
N LEU A 61 5.66 -8.00 -5.87
CA LEU A 61 4.27 -7.68 -6.17
C LEU A 61 4.10 -7.24 -7.63
N THR A 62 5.01 -6.42 -8.13
CA THR A 62 5.08 -5.97 -9.54
C THR A 62 5.05 -7.17 -10.49
N HIS A 63 5.88 -8.18 -10.24
CA HIS A 63 5.96 -9.39 -11.06
C HIS A 63 4.66 -10.20 -11.03
N LEU A 64 4.01 -10.33 -9.88
CA LEU A 64 2.74 -11.04 -9.75
C LEU A 64 1.60 -10.32 -10.49
N ILE A 65 1.50 -8.99 -10.33
CA ILE A 65 0.52 -8.17 -11.06
C ILE A 65 0.78 -8.26 -12.57
N SER A 66 2.06 -8.16 -12.99
CA SER A 66 2.44 -8.31 -14.40
C SER A 66 1.97 -9.64 -14.98
N LYS A 67 2.21 -10.75 -14.28
CA LYS A 67 1.73 -12.07 -14.71
C LYS A 67 0.20 -12.14 -14.81
N GLU A 68 -0.50 -11.61 -13.81
CA GLU A 68 -1.95 -11.66 -13.76
C GLU A 68 -2.60 -10.83 -14.88
N THR A 69 -1.93 -9.78 -15.33
CA THR A 69 -2.40 -8.88 -16.40
C THR A 69 -1.94 -9.24 -17.81
N GLY A 70 -1.27 -10.39 -17.98
CA GLY A 70 -0.87 -10.91 -19.29
C GLY A 70 0.55 -10.56 -19.71
N ASN A 71 1.47 -10.34 -18.78
CA ASN A 71 2.88 -10.01 -19.01
C ASN A 71 3.10 -8.76 -19.89
N PRO A 72 2.56 -7.61 -19.53
CA PRO A 72 2.83 -6.35 -20.22
C PRO A 72 4.30 -5.97 -20.12
N LEU A 73 4.74 -5.02 -20.96
CA LEU A 73 6.02 -4.35 -20.76
C LEU A 73 6.00 -3.60 -19.43
N THR A 74 6.74 -4.10 -18.44
CA THR A 74 6.65 -3.71 -17.05
C THR A 74 7.78 -2.77 -16.65
N PHE A 75 7.39 -1.67 -16.00
CA PHE A 75 8.27 -0.68 -15.41
C PHE A 75 8.04 -0.59 -13.91
N GLY A 76 9.08 -0.18 -13.17
CA GLY A 76 9.00 0.08 -11.75
C GLY A 76 9.80 1.32 -11.37
N ILE A 77 9.27 2.11 -10.44
CA ILE A 77 10.02 3.20 -9.82
C ILE A 77 10.05 3.03 -8.32
N ASP A 78 11.19 3.35 -7.72
CA ASP A 78 11.37 3.33 -6.27
C ASP A 78 12.46 4.31 -5.85
N LEU A 79 12.49 4.69 -4.57
CA LEU A 79 13.54 5.53 -3.99
C LEU A 79 14.83 4.74 -3.70
N VAL A 80 14.72 3.43 -3.53
CA VAL A 80 15.81 2.53 -3.14
C VAL A 80 16.33 1.70 -4.31
N ASP A 81 17.39 0.94 -4.07
CA ASP A 81 17.94 0.01 -5.06
C ASP A 81 16.90 -1.03 -5.49
N THR A 82 16.73 -1.16 -6.78
CA THR A 82 15.75 -2.03 -7.44
C THR A 82 16.40 -3.21 -8.17
N GLY A 83 17.63 -3.57 -7.85
CA GLY A 83 18.38 -4.63 -8.52
C GLY A 83 17.67 -6.00 -8.50
N GLU A 84 16.94 -6.33 -7.44
CA GLU A 84 16.15 -7.55 -7.37
C GLU A 84 14.92 -7.50 -8.30
N ALA A 85 14.32 -6.34 -8.51
CA ALA A 85 13.23 -6.15 -9.46
C ALA A 85 13.74 -6.32 -10.92
N GLN A 86 14.93 -5.80 -11.21
CA GLN A 86 15.56 -5.96 -12.54
C GLN A 86 15.80 -7.44 -12.87
N LYS A 87 16.22 -8.26 -11.90
CA LYS A 87 16.40 -9.71 -12.07
C LYS A 87 15.08 -10.44 -12.42
N LYS A 88 13.93 -9.84 -12.08
CA LYS A 88 12.60 -10.34 -12.44
C LYS A 88 12.10 -9.82 -13.79
N GLY A 89 12.95 -9.12 -14.56
CA GLY A 89 12.62 -8.59 -15.89
C GLY A 89 11.82 -7.28 -15.87
N ILE A 90 11.86 -6.54 -14.75
CA ILE A 90 11.20 -5.25 -14.61
C ILE A 90 12.19 -4.15 -15.01
N ASN A 91 11.77 -3.22 -15.87
CA ASN A 91 12.56 -2.05 -16.22
C ASN A 91 12.45 -1.02 -15.11
N THR A 92 13.48 -0.82 -14.31
CA THR A 92 13.38 0.01 -13.11
C THR A 92 14.12 1.34 -13.26
N LEU A 93 13.62 2.33 -12.52
CA LEU A 93 14.22 3.64 -12.35
C LEU A 93 14.23 4.00 -10.86
N ILE A 94 15.37 4.44 -10.34
CA ILE A 94 15.45 5.04 -9.01
C ILE A 94 14.95 6.47 -9.12
N PHE A 95 13.87 6.80 -8.43
CA PHE A 95 13.22 8.10 -8.51
C PHE A 95 12.61 8.49 -7.17
N ASP A 96 12.88 9.73 -6.73
CA ASP A 96 12.31 10.29 -5.51
C ASP A 96 11.02 11.06 -5.86
N LEU A 97 9.88 10.56 -5.43
CA LEU A 97 8.57 11.14 -5.67
C LEU A 97 8.36 12.49 -4.95
N GLU A 98 9.19 12.81 -3.96
CA GLU A 98 9.14 14.09 -3.22
C GLU A 98 9.88 15.24 -3.95
N GLN A 99 10.55 14.97 -5.07
CA GLN A 99 11.36 15.95 -5.80
C GLN A 99 10.56 16.99 -6.59
N LYS A 100 9.25 17.06 -6.48
CA LYS A 100 8.40 18.04 -7.20
C LYS A 100 8.78 18.21 -8.69
N CYS A 101 9.16 17.11 -9.32
CA CYS A 101 9.42 17.06 -10.76
C CYS A 101 8.64 15.90 -11.36
N ASN A 102 8.27 16.04 -12.61
CA ASN A 102 7.48 15.05 -13.32
C ASN A 102 8.24 13.72 -13.38
N ILE A 103 7.54 12.62 -13.15
CA ILE A 103 8.06 11.27 -13.38
C ILE A 103 8.48 11.17 -14.85
N PRO A 104 9.71 10.70 -15.18
CA PRO A 104 10.31 10.85 -16.52
C PRO A 104 9.75 9.87 -17.56
N PHE A 105 8.45 9.80 -17.65
CA PHE A 105 7.73 9.11 -18.70
C PHE A 105 6.78 10.08 -19.43
N LYS A 106 6.50 9.77 -20.70
CA LYS A 106 5.59 10.55 -21.52
C LYS A 106 4.15 10.42 -21.00
N ASP A 107 3.35 11.44 -21.27
CA ASP A 107 1.92 11.42 -21.02
C ASP A 107 1.26 10.23 -21.72
N CYS A 108 0.20 9.72 -21.11
CA CYS A 108 -0.60 8.62 -21.64
C CYS A 108 0.27 7.42 -22.08
N SER A 109 1.24 7.00 -21.24
CA SER A 109 2.19 5.94 -21.56
C SER A 109 1.80 4.58 -21.02
N PHE A 110 0.91 4.51 -20.03
CA PHE A 110 0.62 3.28 -19.30
C PHE A 110 -0.87 2.92 -19.33
N ASP A 111 -1.16 1.65 -19.52
CA ASP A 111 -2.51 1.11 -19.47
C ASP A 111 -2.91 0.72 -18.05
N LEU A 112 -1.91 0.43 -17.22
CA LEU A 112 -2.05 0.10 -15.81
C LEU A 112 -0.95 0.79 -15.00
N ILE A 113 -1.33 1.39 -13.89
CA ILE A 113 -0.40 1.83 -12.85
C ILE A 113 -0.82 1.15 -11.54
N SER A 114 0.13 0.71 -10.74
CA SER A 114 -0.09 0.35 -9.34
C SER A 114 0.67 1.30 -8.42
N CYS A 115 0.05 1.62 -7.28
CA CYS A 115 0.61 2.43 -6.21
C CYS A 115 0.17 1.78 -4.88
N ASN A 116 0.98 0.87 -4.37
CA ASN A 116 0.60 0.02 -3.25
C ASN A 116 1.37 0.40 -2.00
N GLU A 117 0.68 0.92 -0.97
CA GLU A 117 1.27 1.37 0.30
C GLU A 117 2.42 2.39 0.05
N VAL A 118 2.16 3.39 -0.77
CA VAL A 118 3.09 4.47 -1.13
C VAL A 118 2.51 5.84 -0.84
N LEU A 119 1.24 6.05 -1.16
CA LEU A 119 0.61 7.38 -1.07
C LEU A 119 0.68 7.98 0.34
N GLU A 120 0.62 7.15 1.38
CA GLU A 120 0.74 7.56 2.78
C GLU A 120 2.13 8.06 3.17
N HIS A 121 3.14 7.76 2.37
CA HIS A 121 4.52 8.20 2.56
C HIS A 121 4.83 9.52 1.82
N ILE A 122 3.88 10.03 1.02
CA ILE A 122 4.04 11.22 0.19
C ILE A 122 3.35 12.40 0.87
N ARG A 123 4.05 13.54 0.96
CA ARG A 123 3.48 14.79 1.50
C ARG A 123 2.57 15.47 0.49
N ASP A 124 3.02 15.56 -0.76
CA ASP A 124 2.26 16.16 -1.86
C ASP A 124 1.50 15.07 -2.62
N THR A 125 0.48 14.53 -1.96
CA THR A 125 -0.34 13.43 -2.49
C THR A 125 -1.13 13.82 -3.72
N GLU A 126 -1.49 15.10 -3.82
CA GLU A 126 -2.22 15.66 -4.95
C GLU A 126 -1.33 15.67 -6.19
N PHE A 127 -0.09 16.13 -6.07
CA PHE A 127 0.88 16.08 -7.16
C PHE A 127 1.10 14.65 -7.67
N LEU A 128 1.19 13.65 -6.76
CA LEU A 128 1.33 12.26 -7.19
C LEU A 128 0.09 11.75 -7.95
N LEU A 129 -1.12 12.13 -7.52
CA LEU A 129 -2.34 11.77 -8.24
C LEU A 129 -2.42 12.46 -9.62
N GLU A 130 -1.95 13.70 -9.75
CA GLU A 130 -1.82 14.40 -11.03
C GLU A 130 -0.86 13.67 -11.97
N GLU A 131 0.30 13.28 -11.47
CA GLU A 131 1.30 12.52 -12.25
C GLU A 131 0.78 11.14 -12.67
N ILE A 132 0.12 10.40 -11.76
CA ILE A 132 -0.53 9.14 -12.10
C ILE A 132 -1.56 9.37 -13.22
N ARG A 133 -2.39 10.43 -13.09
CA ARG A 133 -3.38 10.77 -14.12
C ARG A 133 -2.73 11.13 -15.45
N ARG A 134 -1.64 11.90 -15.44
CA ARG A 134 -0.88 12.28 -16.64
C ARG A 134 -0.34 11.05 -17.36
N LEU A 135 0.22 10.11 -16.61
CA LEU A 135 0.88 8.90 -17.13
C LEU A 135 -0.11 7.85 -17.66
N LEU A 136 -1.30 7.77 -17.10
CA LEU A 136 -2.33 6.81 -17.52
C LEU A 136 -2.93 7.18 -18.89
N ASN A 137 -3.11 6.17 -19.73
CA ASN A 137 -3.93 6.26 -20.95
C ASN A 137 -5.40 6.59 -20.58
N ASP A 138 -6.19 7.06 -21.55
CA ASP A 138 -7.59 7.46 -21.32
C ASP A 138 -8.49 6.32 -20.83
N ASP A 139 -8.18 5.09 -21.18
CA ASP A 139 -8.86 3.89 -20.68
C ASP A 139 -8.01 3.13 -19.65
N GLY A 140 -7.01 3.80 -19.07
CA GLY A 140 -6.07 3.24 -18.11
C GLY A 140 -6.69 3.03 -16.72
N TYR A 141 -6.06 2.15 -15.95
CA TYR A 141 -6.46 1.80 -14.59
C TYR A 141 -5.34 2.04 -13.59
N LEU A 142 -5.73 2.43 -12.39
CA LEU A 142 -4.86 2.50 -11.22
C LEU A 142 -5.31 1.43 -10.20
N ILE A 143 -4.38 0.62 -9.71
CA ILE A 143 -4.55 -0.18 -8.50
C ILE A 143 -3.90 0.60 -7.36
N LEU A 144 -4.69 0.99 -6.37
CA LEU A 144 -4.22 1.76 -5.22
C LEU A 144 -4.53 1.02 -3.93
N THR A 145 -3.52 0.84 -3.07
CA THR A 145 -3.73 0.38 -1.71
C THR A 145 -3.21 1.40 -0.72
N ILE A 146 -3.95 1.61 0.36
CA ILE A 146 -3.61 2.52 1.44
C ILE A 146 -4.09 1.99 2.79
N PRO A 147 -3.38 2.26 3.88
CA PRO A 147 -3.90 2.05 5.22
C PRO A 147 -5.03 3.04 5.51
N ARG A 148 -5.98 2.61 6.32
CA ARG A 148 -7.22 3.32 6.57
C ARG A 148 -7.30 3.85 8.00
N LEU A 149 -7.32 5.17 8.16
CA LEU A 149 -7.41 5.82 9.47
C LEU A 149 -8.75 5.55 10.18
N ASP A 150 -9.87 5.54 9.44
CA ASP A 150 -11.20 5.30 9.98
C ASP A 150 -11.55 3.80 10.11
N SER A 151 -10.57 2.91 10.19
CA SER A 151 -10.77 1.50 10.50
C SER A 151 -11.36 1.33 11.90
N PHE A 152 -12.05 0.21 12.12
CA PHE A 152 -12.62 -0.09 13.44
C PHE A 152 -11.55 -0.06 14.54
N LEU A 153 -10.39 -0.66 14.26
CA LEU A 153 -9.27 -0.70 15.21
C LEU A 153 -8.74 0.70 15.53
N CYS A 154 -8.46 1.53 14.51
CA CYS A 154 -7.98 2.88 14.71
C CYS A 154 -9.01 3.73 15.47
N SER A 155 -10.28 3.63 15.11
CA SER A 155 -11.37 4.34 15.78
C SER A 155 -11.51 3.92 17.26
N PHE A 156 -11.38 2.62 17.54
CA PHE A 156 -11.42 2.09 18.90
C PHE A 156 -10.22 2.57 19.73
N LEU A 157 -9.02 2.53 19.17
CA LEU A 157 -7.81 3.00 19.86
C LEU A 157 -7.91 4.49 20.20
N LEU A 158 -8.38 5.32 19.26
CA LEU A 158 -8.62 6.75 19.50
C LEU A 158 -9.66 6.99 20.60
N LEU A 159 -10.75 6.24 20.60
CA LEU A 159 -11.78 6.33 21.65
C LEU A 159 -11.22 6.00 23.04
N MET A 160 -10.27 5.06 23.09
CA MET A 160 -9.59 4.67 24.33
C MET A 160 -8.41 5.59 24.72
N GLY A 161 -8.15 6.64 23.93
CA GLY A 161 -7.05 7.59 24.17
C GLY A 161 -5.67 7.10 23.70
N TYR A 162 -5.62 6.05 22.90
CA TYR A 162 -4.37 5.54 22.32
C TYR A 162 -4.12 6.07 20.92
N GLN A 163 -2.85 6.22 20.60
CA GLN A 163 -2.43 6.54 19.24
C GLN A 163 -2.71 5.37 18.30
N PRO A 164 -3.40 5.58 17.17
CA PRO A 164 -3.65 4.54 16.16
C PRO A 164 -2.36 3.93 15.62
N VAL A 165 -2.44 2.70 15.13
CA VAL A 165 -1.26 1.90 14.74
C VAL A 165 -0.44 2.58 13.64
N TRP A 166 -1.10 3.24 12.70
CA TRP A 166 -0.46 3.86 11.53
C TRP A 166 -0.16 5.34 11.70
N VAL A 167 -0.60 5.97 12.80
CA VAL A 167 -0.44 7.41 13.02
C VAL A 167 0.74 7.66 13.94
N GLU A 168 1.72 8.35 13.43
CA GLU A 168 2.97 8.61 14.12
C GLU A 168 3.09 10.08 14.51
N CYS A 169 3.51 10.33 15.73
CA CYS A 169 3.80 11.69 16.23
C CYS A 169 5.30 11.97 16.30
N SER A 170 6.14 10.99 15.96
CA SER A 170 7.60 11.11 15.96
C SER A 170 8.21 10.17 14.94
N ILE A 171 9.29 10.61 14.30
CA ILE A 171 10.08 9.82 13.35
C ILE A 171 11.12 8.93 14.04
N LYS A 172 11.31 9.06 15.35
CA LYS A 172 12.35 8.33 16.09
C LYS A 172 11.77 7.22 16.95
N ASN A 173 10.70 7.50 17.64
CA ASN A 173 10.09 6.57 18.58
C ASN A 173 8.58 6.63 18.48
N ARG A 174 7.93 5.53 18.78
CA ARG A 174 6.48 5.46 18.89
C ARG A 174 6.04 5.84 20.30
N TYR A 175 5.08 6.74 20.40
CA TYR A 175 4.47 7.19 21.64
C TYR A 175 2.95 7.01 21.59
N GLY A 176 2.34 6.80 22.77
CA GLY A 176 0.89 6.74 22.92
C GLY A 176 0.21 5.49 22.34
N GLY A 177 0.96 4.54 21.82
CA GLY A 177 0.40 3.28 21.34
C GLY A 177 -0.02 2.36 22.49
N LEU A 178 -0.91 1.42 22.22
CA LEU A 178 -1.36 0.40 23.19
C LEU A 178 -0.20 -0.46 23.70
N THR A 179 0.85 -0.60 22.92
CA THR A 179 2.08 -1.34 23.23
C THR A 179 3.25 -0.41 22.98
N GLY A 180 4.19 -0.35 23.94
CA GLY A 180 5.32 0.58 23.90
C GLY A 180 6.31 0.36 22.74
N ASP A 181 6.29 -0.83 22.12
CA ASP A 181 7.27 -1.25 21.12
C ASP A 181 6.64 -1.30 19.71
N GLY A 182 6.18 -0.17 19.22
CA GLY A 182 5.67 -0.08 17.85
C GLY A 182 6.75 0.25 16.84
N MET A 183 6.68 -0.36 15.65
CA MET A 183 7.50 0.01 14.51
C MET A 183 7.06 1.37 13.96
N ILE A 184 8.01 2.21 13.60
CA ILE A 184 7.76 3.44 12.85
C ILE A 184 7.62 3.06 11.39
N THR A 185 6.50 3.44 10.79
CA THR A 185 6.19 3.14 9.39
C THR A 185 6.62 4.25 8.45
N GLY A 186 6.78 5.48 8.96
CA GLY A 186 7.15 6.65 8.18
C GLY A 186 5.98 7.27 7.43
N HIS A 187 4.75 7.02 7.87
CA HIS A 187 3.58 7.63 7.27
C HIS A 187 3.53 9.13 7.58
N VAL A 188 3.27 9.94 6.57
CA VAL A 188 3.15 11.41 6.67
C VAL A 188 1.76 11.89 6.27
N SER A 189 1.00 11.07 5.55
CA SER A 189 -0.38 11.32 5.13
C SER A 189 -1.32 10.23 5.61
N TYR A 190 -2.52 10.61 6.02
CA TYR A 190 -3.48 9.68 6.65
C TYR A 190 -4.85 9.83 6.00
N PHE A 191 -5.45 8.71 5.60
CA PHE A 191 -6.68 8.74 4.83
C PHE A 191 -7.81 8.00 5.52
N THR A 192 -8.96 8.65 5.59
CA THR A 192 -10.22 7.92 5.70
C THR A 192 -10.65 7.45 4.31
N LYS A 193 -11.49 6.42 4.24
CA LYS A 193 -12.05 6.00 2.94
C LYS A 193 -12.73 7.16 2.20
N LYS A 194 -13.49 7.98 2.93
CA LYS A 194 -14.18 9.13 2.36
C LYS A 194 -13.20 10.15 1.78
N ALA A 195 -12.14 10.49 2.51
CA ALA A 195 -11.16 11.47 2.07
C ALA A 195 -10.48 11.05 0.75
N ILE A 196 -10.03 9.79 0.64
CA ILE A 196 -9.40 9.32 -0.60
C ILE A 196 -10.39 9.25 -1.76
N GLU A 197 -11.65 8.86 -1.53
CA GLU A 197 -12.67 8.86 -2.58
C GLU A 197 -12.98 10.27 -3.10
N GLU A 198 -13.05 11.27 -2.20
CA GLU A 198 -13.20 12.67 -2.58
C GLU A 198 -12.01 13.19 -3.37
N MET A 199 -10.78 12.88 -2.95
CA MET A 199 -9.56 13.21 -3.69
C MET A 199 -9.55 12.57 -5.08
N LEU A 200 -9.81 11.27 -5.18
CA LEU A 200 -9.87 10.57 -6.46
C LEU A 200 -10.88 11.22 -7.41
N HIS A 201 -12.05 11.58 -6.91
CA HIS A 201 -13.06 12.28 -7.70
C HIS A 201 -12.61 13.67 -8.15
N ALA A 202 -11.97 14.45 -7.26
CA ALA A 202 -11.44 15.78 -7.57
C ALA A 202 -10.42 15.71 -8.72
N TYR A 203 -9.57 14.67 -8.72
CA TYR A 203 -8.58 14.42 -9.77
C TYR A 203 -9.11 13.60 -10.96
N LYS A 204 -10.44 13.55 -11.15
CA LYS A 204 -11.09 12.89 -12.30
C LYS A 204 -10.77 11.41 -12.43
N PHE A 205 -10.84 10.75 -11.31
CA PHE A 205 -10.79 9.30 -11.20
C PHE A 205 -12.14 8.75 -10.73
N ARG A 206 -12.50 7.57 -11.21
CA ARG A 206 -13.69 6.84 -10.81
C ARG A 206 -13.31 5.49 -10.23
N VAL A 207 -13.78 5.20 -9.02
CA VAL A 207 -13.63 3.88 -8.42
C VAL A 207 -14.44 2.87 -9.20
N ALA A 208 -13.76 1.88 -9.81
CA ALA A 208 -14.38 0.80 -10.56
C ALA A 208 -14.72 -0.39 -9.64
N SER A 209 -13.85 -0.71 -8.69
CA SER A 209 -14.13 -1.66 -7.62
C SER A 209 -13.38 -1.31 -6.35
N PHE A 210 -13.89 -1.80 -5.22
CA PHE A 210 -13.32 -1.57 -3.89
C PHE A 210 -13.34 -2.87 -3.10
N ALA A 211 -12.23 -3.16 -2.45
CA ALA A 211 -12.09 -4.20 -1.46
C ALA A 211 -11.43 -3.65 -0.19
N GLN A 212 -11.58 -4.34 0.91
CA GLN A 212 -10.90 -4.02 2.15
C GLN A 212 -10.44 -5.29 2.84
N VAL A 213 -9.32 -5.21 3.55
CA VAL A 213 -8.75 -6.34 4.29
C VAL A 213 -8.23 -5.87 5.64
N SER A 214 -8.26 -6.76 6.62
CA SER A 214 -7.69 -6.51 7.93
C SER A 214 -6.27 -7.12 7.98
N VAL A 215 -5.28 -6.27 8.04
CA VAL A 215 -3.86 -6.67 8.13
C VAL A 215 -3.37 -6.55 9.58
N VAL A 216 -3.64 -5.42 10.22
CA VAL A 216 -3.11 -5.10 11.54
C VAL A 216 -3.85 -5.78 12.67
N SER A 217 -5.17 -5.88 12.55
CA SER A 217 -5.97 -6.49 13.64
C SER A 217 -5.51 -7.91 13.94
N GLN A 218 -5.12 -8.68 12.94
CA GLN A 218 -4.58 -10.02 13.17
C GLN A 218 -3.15 -9.99 13.69
N TRP A 219 -2.28 -9.11 13.16
CA TRP A 219 -0.92 -8.96 13.69
C TRP A 219 -0.94 -8.57 15.17
N MET A 220 -1.83 -7.65 15.58
CA MET A 220 -2.01 -7.29 16.99
C MET A 220 -2.53 -8.47 17.82
N LEU A 221 -3.48 -9.23 17.32
CA LEU A 221 -3.96 -10.45 18.00
C LEU A 221 -2.84 -11.47 18.14
N ASP A 222 -1.95 -11.56 17.16
CA ASP A 222 -0.84 -12.49 17.14
C ASP A 222 0.25 -12.11 18.15
N GLN A 223 0.60 -10.83 18.20
CA GLN A 223 1.72 -10.38 19.02
C GLN A 223 1.33 -10.07 20.46
N TYR A 224 0.14 -9.50 20.71
CA TYR A 224 -0.11 -8.77 21.96
C TYR A 224 -1.29 -9.28 22.80
N ILE A 225 -2.31 -9.87 22.21
CA ILE A 225 -3.53 -10.19 22.96
C ILE A 225 -3.58 -11.65 23.40
N LEU A 226 -3.10 -12.59 22.63
CA LEU A 226 -3.39 -14.00 22.84
C LEU A 226 -2.18 -14.92 22.99
N GLY A 227 -0.96 -14.45 22.73
CA GLY A 227 0.23 -15.29 22.80
C GLY A 227 0.06 -16.64 22.05
N ARG A 228 1.09 -17.48 22.08
CA ARG A 228 1.06 -18.80 21.40
C ARG A 228 0.06 -19.81 21.98
N LYS A 229 -0.49 -19.58 23.19
CA LYS A 229 -1.28 -20.58 23.95
C LYS A 229 -2.79 -20.63 23.63
N LEU A 230 -3.36 -19.63 22.94
CA LEU A 230 -4.80 -19.54 22.70
C LEU A 230 -5.18 -19.56 21.21
N SER A 231 -4.61 -20.51 20.46
CA SER A 231 -4.78 -20.60 19.00
C SER A 231 -6.24 -20.72 18.51
N LEU A 232 -7.11 -21.36 19.30
CA LEU A 232 -8.53 -21.51 18.95
C LEU A 232 -9.32 -20.23 19.14
N LEU A 233 -9.15 -19.54 20.28
CA LEU A 233 -9.79 -18.25 20.56
C LEU A 233 -9.35 -17.20 19.56
N LYS A 234 -8.07 -17.20 19.19
CA LYS A 234 -7.49 -16.37 18.14
C LYS A 234 -8.19 -16.60 16.80
N LYS A 235 -8.35 -17.85 16.35
CA LYS A 235 -9.07 -18.17 15.12
C LYS A 235 -10.52 -17.71 15.15
N ILE A 236 -11.19 -17.82 16.29
CA ILE A 236 -12.58 -17.35 16.48
C ILE A 236 -12.63 -15.82 16.40
N LEU A 237 -11.75 -15.10 17.09
CA LEU A 237 -11.69 -13.65 17.04
C LEU A 237 -11.33 -13.13 15.65
N CYS A 238 -10.36 -13.75 14.96
CA CYS A 238 -10.05 -13.41 13.58
C CYS A 238 -11.26 -13.58 12.67
N LYS A 239 -11.99 -14.71 12.79
CA LYS A 239 -13.23 -14.91 12.03
C LYS A 239 -14.32 -13.91 12.39
N LEU A 240 -14.45 -13.53 13.66
CA LEU A 240 -15.39 -12.49 14.08
C LEU A 240 -15.02 -11.13 13.48
N PHE A 241 -13.76 -10.74 13.47
CA PHE A 241 -13.29 -9.53 12.79
C PHE A 241 -13.52 -9.56 11.28
N ASP A 242 -13.49 -10.76 10.66
CA ASP A 242 -13.80 -10.95 9.24
C ASP A 242 -15.30 -10.84 8.92
N ILE A 243 -16.16 -11.33 9.84
CA ILE A 243 -17.62 -11.36 9.66
C ILE A 243 -18.25 -10.01 10.00
N ILE A 244 -17.62 -9.22 10.87
CA ILE A 244 -18.10 -7.87 11.19
C ILE A 244 -17.86 -7.01 9.93
N PRO A 245 -18.92 -6.50 9.25
CA PRO A 245 -18.80 -5.73 8.02
C PRO A 245 -18.19 -4.34 8.27
N PHE A 246 -17.40 -4.22 9.34
CA PHE A 246 -16.82 -2.98 9.77
C PHE A 246 -15.49 -2.72 9.09
N LYS A 247 -15.28 -1.48 8.84
CA LYS A 247 -14.12 -0.77 8.34
C LYS A 247 -12.81 -1.50 8.68
N GLN A 248 -12.33 -2.31 7.76
CA GLN A 248 -11.03 -3.00 7.86
C GLN A 248 -9.90 -1.99 7.67
N ASP A 249 -8.67 -2.35 7.98
CA ASP A 249 -7.58 -1.39 8.15
C ASP A 249 -6.79 -1.06 6.86
N THR A 250 -7.04 -1.79 5.77
CA THR A 250 -6.44 -1.51 4.45
C THR A 250 -7.51 -1.46 3.38
N CYS A 251 -7.48 -0.41 2.57
CA CYS A 251 -8.30 -0.23 1.39
C CYS A 251 -7.55 -0.65 0.14
N ILE A 252 -8.26 -1.29 -0.78
CA ILE A 252 -7.77 -1.69 -2.10
C ILE A 252 -8.78 -1.16 -3.12
N PHE A 253 -8.32 -0.28 -3.99
CA PHE A 253 -9.14 0.34 -5.02
C PHE A 253 -8.65 -0.08 -6.41
N LEU A 254 -9.56 -0.48 -7.27
CA LEU A 254 -9.36 -0.44 -8.70
C LEU A 254 -10.04 0.81 -9.24
N ILE A 255 -9.30 1.66 -9.88
CA ILE A 255 -9.69 3.02 -10.26
C ILE A 255 -9.52 3.15 -11.76
N LYS A 256 -10.48 3.78 -12.43
CA LYS A 256 -10.41 4.12 -13.84
C LYS A 256 -10.22 5.63 -14.01
N LYS A 257 -9.33 6.03 -14.93
CA LYS A 257 -9.21 7.42 -15.35
C LYS A 257 -10.49 7.84 -16.06
N GLU A 258 -11.07 8.95 -15.65
CA GLU A 258 -12.19 9.56 -16.38
C GLU A 258 -11.68 10.33 -17.61
N LYS A 259 -12.37 10.18 -18.72
CA LYS A 259 -12.07 10.95 -19.93
C LYS A 259 -12.33 12.43 -19.66
N CYS A 260 -11.47 13.28 -20.20
CA CYS A 260 -11.67 14.72 -20.17
C CYS A 260 -12.86 15.14 -21.02
#